data_6e458c86297d54ee222eaa81777b33de
#
_entry.id   6e458c86297d54ee222eaa81777b33de
#
_cell.length_a   1.000
_cell.length_b   1.000
_cell.length_c   1.000
_cell.angle_alpha   90.00
_cell.angle_beta   90.00
_cell.angle_gamma   90.00
#
_symmetry.space_group_name_H-M   'P 1'
#
loop_
_entity.id
_entity.type
_entity.pdbx_description
1 polymer ?
#
loop_
_entity_poly.entity_id
_entity_poly.type
_entity_poly.pdbx_seq_one_letter_code
_entity_poly.pdbx_strand_id
1 'polypeptide(L)'
;MMVNIIIGSRLKDGWGNEWYVIDQDEKGYTLRGCRIPFEQHFLHQEIKNNFNEEINNSTFNVDLPEEINKNNLSFYINDKKISNIKYKINQNKVTFHYENLKKNDVISLKVNYGKLYFSTYTITAILIPILFSLFSLFIWYAYGKDLKYKVQKTPNISRKYNPLDVALIYKGEINKEDVLLTILHLANKGYIKITERTKNEFIIEKVKEYDGKNYKESTLLKSLFRKNTVTSLADYINIVSEKKNNNKNSYEKKISSDMLKECFNRTSNYILNIVNNEDEKNKYFDNKSENKKNYLLFMVTTILILVTSIPFIEINKLYYLPLSVLFSIFTLYILLKFVNNIDFKNKKQKLYFLIALAAITLIIMLLPTFRRNRVYILAFFIGCISVAFIMFLFKYMPKRTVHGTKQYAKIEGVKLFLNELNNKELDNVLELNENYLYDILPYSYIIESNHVVMKKLKEYNVKEPTWYDLNEEYSVQKFNNSLKRLRNILIKKDEE
;
A
#
# COMPACT_ATOMS: atom_id res chain seq x y z
N MET A 1 19.73 -15.74 60.97
CA MET A 1 19.05 -16.98 60.51
C MET A 1 19.54 -17.20 59.08
N MET A 2 20.29 -18.26 58.79
CA MET A 2 20.75 -18.56 57.44
C MET A 2 19.57 -19.09 56.65
N VAL A 3 19.20 -18.43 55.58
CA VAL A 3 18.20 -18.99 54.63
C VAL A 3 18.90 -20.07 53.85
N ASN A 4 18.51 -21.32 54.07
CA ASN A 4 18.95 -22.46 53.25
C ASN A 4 18.25 -22.36 51.90
N ILE A 5 18.88 -21.74 50.91
CA ILE A 5 18.45 -21.80 49.52
C ILE A 5 18.86 -23.16 48.98
N ILE A 6 17.88 -23.99 48.65
CA ILE A 6 18.13 -25.37 48.21
C ILE A 6 18.73 -25.32 46.77
N ILE A 7 19.79 -26.13 46.55
CA ILE A 7 20.34 -26.38 45.23
C ILE A 7 19.20 -26.78 44.27
N GLY A 8 19.09 -26.15 43.10
CA GLY A 8 18.01 -26.31 42.16
C GLY A 8 16.89 -25.29 42.28
N SER A 9 16.93 -24.36 43.26
CA SER A 9 15.98 -23.25 43.34
C SER A 9 16.08 -22.35 42.10
N ARG A 10 14.92 -21.85 41.65
CA ARG A 10 14.85 -20.90 40.54
C ARG A 10 14.72 -19.48 41.08
N LEU A 11 15.57 -18.61 40.61
CA LEU A 11 15.53 -17.17 40.86
C LEU A 11 15.12 -16.46 39.57
N LYS A 12 14.24 -15.47 39.68
CA LYS A 12 13.88 -14.60 38.53
C LYS A 12 14.47 -13.22 38.75
N ASP A 13 15.22 -12.73 37.77
CA ASP A 13 15.64 -11.33 37.75
C ASP A 13 14.48 -10.37 37.43
N GLY A 14 14.73 -9.06 37.53
CA GLY A 14 13.74 -8.02 37.21
C GLY A 14 13.24 -8.03 35.77
N TRP A 15 13.86 -8.79 34.90
CA TRP A 15 13.56 -8.94 33.46
C TRP A 15 12.84 -10.26 33.15
N GLY A 16 12.62 -11.13 34.16
CA GLY A 16 11.97 -12.42 34.01
C GLY A 16 12.89 -13.56 33.55
N ASN A 17 14.23 -13.36 33.51
CA ASN A 17 15.16 -14.45 33.26
C ASN A 17 15.22 -15.35 34.47
N GLU A 18 15.34 -16.68 34.24
CA GLU A 18 15.41 -17.66 35.29
C GLU A 18 16.86 -18.04 35.54
N TRP A 19 17.24 -18.03 36.83
CA TRP A 19 18.54 -18.44 37.32
C TRP A 19 18.40 -19.69 38.16
N TYR A 20 19.32 -20.62 38.01
CA TYR A 20 19.33 -21.86 38.80
C TYR A 20 20.47 -21.80 39.81
N VAL A 21 20.17 -22.13 41.06
CA VAL A 21 21.19 -22.38 42.06
C VAL A 21 21.77 -23.76 41.79
N ILE A 22 23.04 -23.79 41.36
CA ILE A 22 23.72 -25.04 40.98
C ILE A 22 24.64 -25.58 42.05
N ASP A 23 25.04 -24.71 42.96
CA ASP A 23 25.94 -25.11 44.07
C ASP A 23 25.74 -24.16 45.24
N GLN A 24 26.00 -24.69 46.44
CA GLN A 24 25.96 -23.96 47.70
C GLN A 24 27.13 -24.42 48.56
N ASP A 25 27.96 -23.49 48.96
CA ASP A 25 29.04 -23.72 49.93
C ASP A 25 28.87 -22.82 51.16
N GLU A 26 29.76 -22.96 52.14
CA GLU A 26 29.77 -22.12 53.37
C GLU A 26 29.94 -20.62 53.05
N LYS A 27 30.31 -20.27 51.81
CA LYS A 27 30.61 -18.92 51.35
C LYS A 27 29.51 -18.31 50.50
N GLY A 28 28.50 -19.09 50.04
CA GLY A 28 27.39 -18.55 49.25
C GLY A 28 26.78 -19.50 48.24
N TYR A 29 26.08 -18.94 47.25
CA TYR A 29 25.38 -19.68 46.20
C TYR A 29 26.02 -19.44 44.86
N THR A 30 26.15 -20.47 44.04
CA THR A 30 26.56 -20.37 42.65
C THR A 30 25.30 -20.38 41.76
N LEU A 31 25.11 -19.33 40.97
CA LEU A 31 23.98 -19.18 40.08
C LEU A 31 24.41 -19.42 38.63
N ARG A 32 23.61 -20.16 37.87
CA ARG A 32 23.77 -20.34 36.44
C ARG A 32 22.57 -19.74 35.74
N GLY A 33 22.79 -18.70 34.95
CA GLY A 33 21.74 -18.01 34.22
C GLY A 33 21.49 -18.57 32.82
N CYS A 34 20.23 -18.59 32.40
CA CYS A 34 19.85 -18.86 31.05
C CYS A 34 19.64 -17.56 30.30
N ARG A 35 20.31 -17.41 29.17
CA ARG A 35 20.16 -16.36 28.13
C ARG A 35 20.00 -14.90 28.58
N ILE A 36 20.85 -14.10 28.05
CA ILE A 36 21.04 -12.68 28.35
C ILE A 36 20.50 -11.88 27.14
N PRO A 37 19.54 -10.94 27.34
CA PRO A 37 19.16 -10.03 26.28
C PRO A 37 20.23 -8.95 26.06
N PHE A 38 20.59 -8.74 24.80
CA PHE A 38 21.57 -7.74 24.38
C PHE A 38 20.96 -6.35 24.24
N GLU A 39 21.56 -5.39 24.91
CA GLU A 39 21.43 -3.97 24.56
C GLU A 39 22.71 -3.51 23.87
N GLN A 40 22.57 -3.19 22.60
CA GLN A 40 23.40 -2.37 21.67
C GLN A 40 24.88 -2.29 21.93
N HIS A 41 25.74 -2.23 22.38
CA HIS A 41 27.16 -2.04 22.66
C HIS A 41 27.52 -2.59 24.03
N PHE A 42 26.55 -2.99 24.81
CA PHE A 42 26.74 -3.51 26.13
C PHE A 42 25.69 -4.53 26.51
N LEU A 43 26.15 -5.48 27.24
CA LEU A 43 25.33 -6.42 27.97
C LEU A 43 24.94 -5.74 29.28
N HIS A 44 23.67 -5.77 29.65
CA HIS A 44 23.20 -5.34 30.96
C HIS A 44 22.39 -6.46 31.57
N GLN A 45 22.93 -7.03 32.64
CA GLN A 45 22.34 -8.11 33.41
C GLN A 45 21.98 -7.61 34.79
N GLU A 46 20.74 -7.82 35.19
CA GLU A 46 20.22 -7.44 36.49
C GLU A 46 19.74 -8.67 37.24
N ILE A 47 20.11 -8.77 38.50
CA ILE A 47 19.64 -9.80 39.41
C ILE A 47 19.10 -9.12 40.65
N LYS A 48 17.82 -9.34 40.96
CA LYS A 48 17.14 -8.78 42.10
C LYS A 48 17.07 -9.80 43.21
N ASN A 49 17.46 -9.40 44.43
CA ASN A 49 17.23 -10.22 45.62
C ASN A 49 15.72 -10.19 45.97
N ASN A 50 14.99 -11.20 45.56
CA ASN A 50 13.57 -11.37 45.86
C ASN A 50 13.31 -12.15 47.15
N PHE A 51 14.35 -12.54 47.90
CA PHE A 51 14.20 -13.18 49.19
C PHE A 51 13.84 -12.17 50.26
N ASN A 52 13.16 -12.64 51.30
CA ASN A 52 12.77 -11.79 52.43
C ASN A 52 13.96 -11.47 53.39
N GLU A 53 15.14 -11.99 53.12
CA GLU A 53 16.32 -11.91 53.96
C GLU A 53 17.54 -11.41 53.18
N GLU A 54 18.55 -10.96 53.93
CA GLU A 54 19.81 -10.51 53.37
C GLU A 54 20.67 -11.74 53.03
N ILE A 55 21.30 -11.73 51.85
CA ILE A 55 22.23 -12.78 51.42
C ILE A 55 23.65 -12.32 51.74
N ASN A 56 24.27 -12.96 52.69
CA ASN A 56 25.60 -12.56 53.22
C ASN A 56 26.69 -12.67 52.15
N ASN A 57 26.71 -13.76 51.39
CA ASN A 57 27.69 -13.97 50.32
C ASN A 57 26.99 -14.49 49.06
N SER A 58 27.20 -13.84 47.94
CA SER A 58 26.68 -14.25 46.66
C SER A 58 27.76 -14.31 45.59
N THR A 59 27.74 -15.39 44.81
CA THR A 59 28.64 -15.58 43.68
C THR A 59 27.83 -15.66 42.40
N PHE A 60 28.15 -14.83 41.43
CA PHE A 60 27.49 -14.75 40.16
C PHE A 60 28.41 -15.20 39.03
N ASN A 61 27.98 -16.17 38.25
CA ASN A 61 28.66 -16.62 37.04
C ASN A 61 27.86 -16.17 35.81
N VAL A 62 28.48 -15.37 35.00
CA VAL A 62 27.84 -14.83 33.78
C VAL A 62 28.63 -15.30 32.57
N ASP A 63 27.98 -16.07 31.70
CA ASP A 63 28.54 -16.50 30.42
C ASP A 63 28.26 -15.40 29.40
N LEU A 64 29.32 -14.86 28.82
CA LEU A 64 29.27 -13.79 27.82
C LEU A 64 29.36 -14.37 26.40
N PRO A 65 28.82 -13.72 25.40
CA PRO A 65 28.88 -14.22 24.02
C PRO A 65 30.27 -14.10 23.37
N GLU A 66 31.08 -13.16 23.86
CA GLU A 66 32.44 -12.90 23.37
C GLU A 66 33.41 -12.69 24.51
N GLU A 67 34.71 -12.85 24.24
CA GLU A 67 35.78 -12.52 25.18
C GLU A 67 35.82 -11.00 25.41
N ILE A 68 36.08 -10.61 26.66
CA ILE A 68 36.08 -9.21 27.07
C ILE A 68 37.35 -8.79 27.79
N ASN A 69 37.67 -7.51 27.72
CA ASN A 69 38.70 -6.86 28.50
C ASN A 69 38.13 -6.31 29.83
N LYS A 70 38.97 -6.32 30.86
CA LYS A 70 38.62 -5.79 32.20
C LYS A 70 38.04 -4.38 32.16
N ASN A 71 38.52 -3.53 31.26
CA ASN A 71 38.08 -2.12 31.13
C ASN A 71 36.67 -1.95 30.61
N ASN A 72 36.05 -3.02 30.07
CA ASN A 72 34.73 -2.99 29.48
C ASN A 72 33.63 -3.42 30.44
N LEU A 73 33.98 -3.78 31.69
CA LEU A 73 33.06 -4.22 32.73
C LEU A 73 32.73 -3.10 33.70
N SER A 74 31.47 -3.00 34.09
CA SER A 74 30.99 -2.12 35.14
C SER A 74 29.90 -2.82 35.96
N PHE A 75 29.98 -2.70 37.25
CA PHE A 75 29.04 -3.29 38.21
C PHE A 75 28.21 -2.19 38.86
N TYR A 76 26.96 -2.47 39.12
CA TYR A 76 26.03 -1.52 39.75
C TYR A 76 25.21 -2.24 40.82
N ILE A 77 24.82 -1.52 41.86
CA ILE A 77 23.78 -1.93 42.81
C ILE A 77 22.73 -0.80 42.87
N ASN A 78 21.48 -1.14 42.69
CA ASN A 78 20.39 -0.15 42.69
C ASN A 78 20.73 1.06 41.81
N ASP A 79 21.26 0.82 40.59
CA ASP A 79 21.71 1.81 39.60
C ASP A 79 22.95 2.65 40.01
N LYS A 80 23.55 2.40 41.17
CA LYS A 80 24.78 3.05 41.58
C LYS A 80 26.00 2.23 41.22
N LYS A 81 26.98 2.81 40.51
CA LYS A 81 28.20 2.15 40.09
C LYS A 81 29.04 1.77 41.31
N ILE A 82 29.53 0.52 41.36
CA ILE A 82 30.37 -0.02 42.39
C ILE A 82 31.75 -0.28 41.80
N SER A 83 32.81 0.17 42.51
CA SER A 83 34.21 0.00 42.09
C SER A 83 34.93 -1.16 42.82
N ASN A 84 34.40 -1.64 43.95
CA ASN A 84 35.10 -2.59 44.83
C ASN A 84 34.56 -4.03 44.76
N ILE A 85 34.12 -4.49 43.60
CA ILE A 85 33.71 -5.89 43.41
C ILE A 85 34.91 -6.74 43.03
N LYS A 86 35.09 -7.86 43.77
CA LYS A 86 36.06 -8.88 43.40
C LYS A 86 35.49 -9.72 42.24
N TYR A 87 36.18 -9.74 41.13
CA TYR A 87 35.74 -10.51 39.95
C TYR A 87 36.92 -11.21 39.26
N LYS A 88 36.61 -12.29 38.56
CA LYS A 88 37.54 -13.03 37.69
C LYS A 88 36.94 -13.13 36.31
N ILE A 89 37.76 -12.95 35.27
CA ILE A 89 37.40 -13.19 33.88
C ILE A 89 38.18 -14.39 33.39
N ASN A 90 37.46 -15.36 32.83
CA ASN A 90 38.05 -16.52 32.18
C ASN A 90 37.42 -16.66 30.80
N GLN A 91 38.15 -16.21 29.77
CA GLN A 91 37.66 -16.11 28.39
C GLN A 91 36.36 -15.29 28.30
N ASN A 92 35.24 -15.96 28.05
CA ASN A 92 33.91 -15.36 27.93
C ASN A 92 33.08 -15.50 29.24
N LYS A 93 33.70 -15.90 30.36
CA LYS A 93 33.01 -16.10 31.63
C LYS A 93 33.46 -15.11 32.68
N VAL A 94 32.51 -14.38 33.27
CA VAL A 94 32.73 -13.45 34.37
C VAL A 94 32.16 -14.05 35.64
N THR A 95 33.04 -14.26 36.64
CA THR A 95 32.64 -14.64 38.00
C THR A 95 32.87 -13.46 38.91
N PHE A 96 31.85 -12.99 39.60
CA PHE A 96 31.99 -11.92 40.58
C PHE A 96 31.28 -12.23 41.88
N HIS A 97 31.81 -11.68 42.98
CA HIS A 97 31.33 -11.92 44.34
C HIS A 97 30.80 -10.62 44.93
N TYR A 98 29.65 -10.69 45.60
CA TYR A 98 29.07 -9.58 46.31
C TYR A 98 28.63 -10.02 47.72
N GLU A 99 28.95 -9.20 48.70
CA GLU A 99 28.66 -9.45 50.12
C GLU A 99 27.47 -8.55 50.54
N ASN A 100 26.61 -9.10 51.43
CA ASN A 100 25.51 -8.39 52.07
C ASN A 100 24.48 -7.80 51.08
N LEU A 101 23.93 -8.64 50.19
CA LEU A 101 22.87 -8.26 49.26
C LEU A 101 21.52 -8.18 50.00
N LYS A 102 21.04 -6.96 50.25
CA LYS A 102 19.81 -6.70 51.00
C LYS A 102 18.56 -7.10 50.22
N LYS A 103 17.45 -7.27 50.96
CA LYS A 103 16.13 -7.47 50.34
C LYS A 103 15.83 -6.37 49.30
N ASN A 104 15.37 -6.77 48.14
CA ASN A 104 15.05 -5.92 46.96
C ASN A 104 16.25 -5.23 46.31
N ASP A 105 17.48 -5.44 46.77
CA ASP A 105 18.62 -4.92 46.04
C ASP A 105 18.72 -5.56 44.66
N VAL A 106 19.09 -4.74 43.70
CA VAL A 106 19.32 -5.13 42.29
C VAL A 106 20.81 -4.98 42.02
N ILE A 107 21.50 -6.11 41.82
CA ILE A 107 22.88 -6.08 41.33
C ILE A 107 22.89 -6.23 39.83
N SER A 108 23.65 -5.38 39.13
CA SER A 108 23.73 -5.44 37.69
C SER A 108 25.16 -5.39 37.17
N LEU A 109 25.39 -6.16 36.12
CA LEU A 109 26.62 -6.21 35.35
C LEU A 109 26.39 -5.56 34.00
N LYS A 110 27.21 -4.58 33.68
CA LYS A 110 27.22 -3.92 32.36
C LYS A 110 28.53 -4.19 31.65
N VAL A 111 28.44 -4.77 30.45
CA VAL A 111 29.59 -5.08 29.59
C VAL A 111 29.50 -4.24 28.33
N ASN A 112 30.54 -3.46 28.05
CA ASN A 112 30.63 -2.65 26.84
C ASN A 112 31.53 -3.34 25.82
N TYR A 113 30.95 -3.84 24.73
CA TYR A 113 31.71 -4.50 23.67
C TYR A 113 32.34 -3.51 22.68
N GLY A 114 32.00 -2.22 22.76
CA GLY A 114 32.50 -1.21 21.82
C GLY A 114 32.09 -1.41 20.35
N LYS A 115 31.41 -2.51 20.04
CA LYS A 115 30.91 -2.89 18.71
C LYS A 115 29.42 -3.16 18.76
N LEU A 116 28.74 -2.90 17.64
CA LEU A 116 27.35 -3.37 17.45
C LEU A 116 27.35 -4.90 17.39
N TYR A 117 26.66 -5.53 18.33
CA TYR A 117 26.45 -6.98 18.28
C TYR A 117 25.18 -7.29 17.47
N PHE A 118 25.35 -8.14 16.47
CA PHE A 118 24.25 -8.64 15.65
C PHE A 118 23.98 -10.10 16.00
N SER A 119 22.84 -10.38 16.61
CA SER A 119 22.40 -11.75 16.78
C SER A 119 22.10 -12.39 15.40
N THR A 120 22.10 -13.72 15.33
CA THR A 120 21.72 -14.45 14.12
C THR A 120 20.33 -14.02 13.62
N TYR A 121 19.38 -13.80 14.53
CA TYR A 121 18.03 -13.31 14.19
C TYR A 121 18.05 -11.92 13.59
N THR A 122 18.86 -11.01 14.11
CA THR A 122 18.98 -9.65 13.60
C THR A 122 19.65 -9.62 12.23
N ILE A 123 20.68 -10.47 12.03
CA ILE A 123 21.32 -10.63 10.72
C ILE A 123 20.31 -11.11 9.68
N THR A 124 19.50 -12.13 10.02
CA THR A 124 18.45 -12.61 9.10
C THR A 124 17.39 -11.56 8.82
N ALA A 125 17.00 -10.73 9.82
CA ALA A 125 16.07 -9.63 9.64
C ALA A 125 16.59 -8.51 8.74
N ILE A 126 17.89 -8.38 8.56
CA ILE A 126 18.54 -7.44 7.65
C ILE A 126 18.74 -8.06 6.26
N LEU A 127 19.29 -9.27 6.20
CA LEU A 127 19.67 -9.91 4.94
C LEU A 127 18.48 -10.32 4.09
N ILE A 128 17.43 -10.92 4.70
CA ILE A 128 16.26 -11.40 3.94
C ILE A 128 15.54 -10.25 3.20
N PRO A 129 15.23 -9.08 3.81
CA PRO A 129 14.65 -7.96 3.07
C PRO A 129 15.51 -7.49 1.89
N ILE A 130 16.84 -7.43 2.06
CA ILE A 130 17.76 -7.04 0.99
C ILE A 130 17.73 -8.06 -0.16
N LEU A 131 17.84 -9.35 0.16
CA LEU A 131 17.79 -10.42 -0.84
C LEU A 131 16.45 -10.44 -1.58
N PHE A 132 15.34 -10.26 -0.87
CA PHE A 132 14.01 -10.20 -1.49
C PHE A 132 13.84 -8.96 -2.36
N SER A 133 14.43 -7.83 -1.99
CA SER A 133 14.44 -6.63 -2.83
C SER A 133 15.20 -6.86 -4.14
N LEU A 134 16.37 -7.49 -4.08
CA LEU A 134 17.15 -7.85 -5.29
C LEU A 134 16.40 -8.87 -6.16
N PHE A 135 15.80 -9.88 -5.53
CA PHE A 135 15.06 -10.90 -6.26
C PHE A 135 13.76 -10.33 -6.87
N SER A 136 13.08 -9.42 -6.18
CA SER A 136 11.91 -8.72 -6.72
C SER A 136 12.28 -7.86 -7.94
N LEU A 137 13.44 -7.21 -7.91
CA LEU A 137 13.97 -6.46 -9.05
C LEU A 137 14.24 -7.38 -10.25
N PHE A 138 14.81 -8.56 -10.00
CA PHE A 138 15.02 -9.57 -11.04
C PHE A 138 13.69 -10.05 -11.65
N ILE A 139 12.69 -10.37 -10.82
CA ILE A 139 11.36 -10.76 -11.30
C ILE A 139 10.74 -9.64 -12.15
N TRP A 140 10.81 -8.40 -11.69
CA TRP A 140 10.28 -7.26 -12.43
C TRP A 140 11.03 -7.06 -13.76
N TYR A 141 12.34 -7.17 -13.78
CA TYR A 141 13.13 -7.06 -15.02
C TYR A 141 12.76 -8.12 -16.04
N ALA A 142 12.58 -9.37 -15.60
CA ALA A 142 12.27 -10.51 -16.47
C ALA A 142 10.80 -10.49 -16.96
N TYR A 143 9.86 -10.15 -16.09
CA TYR A 143 8.43 -10.32 -16.36
C TYR A 143 7.62 -9.02 -16.34
N GLY A 144 8.08 -7.95 -15.69
CA GLY A 144 7.34 -6.71 -15.50
C GLY A 144 7.75 -5.58 -16.43
N LYS A 145 8.96 -5.64 -17.00
CA LYS A 145 9.47 -4.53 -17.82
C LYS A 145 8.77 -4.48 -19.17
N ASP A 146 8.14 -3.35 -19.48
CA ASP A 146 7.49 -3.09 -20.77
C ASP A 146 8.50 -3.09 -21.94
N LEU A 147 8.00 -3.41 -23.11
CA LEU A 147 8.75 -3.32 -24.36
C LEU A 147 9.05 -1.85 -24.68
N LYS A 148 10.21 -1.59 -25.27
CA LYS A 148 10.54 -0.26 -25.80
C LYS A 148 9.61 0.08 -26.96
N TYR A 149 9.11 1.31 -26.98
CA TYR A 149 8.25 1.82 -28.06
C TYR A 149 8.67 3.23 -28.47
N LYS A 150 8.34 3.59 -29.71
CA LYS A 150 8.47 4.96 -30.20
C LYS A 150 7.11 5.65 -30.16
N VAL A 151 7.08 6.85 -29.60
CA VAL A 151 5.88 7.69 -29.58
C VAL A 151 5.91 8.58 -30.83
N GLN A 152 4.82 8.58 -31.59
CA GLN A 152 4.62 9.48 -32.71
C GLN A 152 3.47 10.42 -32.38
N LYS A 153 3.69 11.71 -32.51
CA LYS A 153 2.69 12.76 -32.29
C LYS A 153 1.50 12.55 -33.26
N THR A 154 0.29 12.43 -32.71
CA THR A 154 -0.93 12.21 -33.48
C THR A 154 -2.13 12.88 -32.82
N PRO A 155 -3.01 13.57 -33.59
CA PRO A 155 -4.15 14.26 -33.01
C PRO A 155 -5.29 13.31 -32.59
N ASN A 156 -5.39 12.11 -33.19
CA ASN A 156 -6.58 11.29 -33.08
C ASN A 156 -6.35 9.95 -32.41
N ILE A 157 -7.27 9.58 -31.53
CA ILE A 157 -7.40 8.21 -31.02
C ILE A 157 -8.13 7.39 -32.10
N SER A 158 -7.70 6.14 -32.25
CA SER A 158 -8.37 5.24 -33.21
C SER A 158 -9.87 5.13 -32.92
N ARG A 159 -10.73 5.27 -33.96
CA ARG A 159 -12.19 5.16 -33.85
C ARG A 159 -12.67 3.79 -33.31
N LYS A 160 -11.78 2.80 -33.22
CA LYS A 160 -12.09 1.47 -32.65
C LYS A 160 -12.18 1.50 -31.14
N TYR A 161 -11.56 2.46 -30.48
CA TYR A 161 -11.44 2.53 -29.03
C TYR A 161 -12.34 3.61 -28.44
N ASN A 162 -13.19 3.19 -27.53
CA ASN A 162 -13.96 4.10 -26.68
C ASN A 162 -13.16 4.51 -25.42
N PRO A 163 -13.67 5.42 -24.59
CA PRO A 163 -12.97 5.82 -23.36
C PRO A 163 -12.65 4.66 -22.41
N LEU A 164 -13.51 3.62 -22.30
CA LEU A 164 -13.21 2.43 -21.48
C LEU A 164 -12.01 1.65 -22.00
N ASP A 165 -11.91 1.48 -23.33
CA ASP A 165 -10.77 0.79 -23.93
C ASP A 165 -9.48 1.59 -23.73
N VAL A 166 -9.53 2.90 -23.90
CA VAL A 166 -8.39 3.79 -23.68
C VAL A 166 -7.97 3.78 -22.22
N ALA A 167 -8.91 3.82 -21.28
CA ALA A 167 -8.61 3.73 -19.87
C ALA A 167 -7.95 2.39 -19.51
N LEU A 168 -8.47 1.27 -20.01
CA LEU A 168 -7.86 -0.05 -19.80
C LEU A 168 -6.44 -0.13 -20.35
N ILE A 169 -6.20 0.33 -21.58
CA ILE A 169 -4.87 0.33 -22.20
C ILE A 169 -3.89 1.25 -21.46
N TYR A 170 -4.36 2.43 -21.04
CA TYR A 170 -3.53 3.48 -20.47
C TYR A 170 -3.22 3.22 -18.99
N LYS A 171 -4.24 2.90 -18.19
CA LYS A 171 -4.16 2.74 -16.74
C LYS A 171 -3.97 1.28 -16.29
N GLY A 172 -4.39 0.30 -17.09
CA GLY A 172 -4.40 -1.13 -16.76
C GLY A 172 -5.70 -1.63 -16.10
N GLU A 173 -6.55 -0.71 -15.67
CA GLU A 173 -7.87 -0.97 -15.09
C GLU A 173 -8.78 0.22 -15.31
N ILE A 174 -10.09 0.01 -15.26
CA ILE A 174 -11.08 1.07 -15.34
C ILE A 174 -11.72 1.34 -13.97
N ASN A 175 -12.17 2.55 -13.76
CA ASN A 175 -12.89 2.98 -12.57
C ASN A 175 -14.22 3.67 -12.93
N LYS A 176 -15.00 4.08 -11.92
CA LYS A 176 -16.29 4.76 -12.13
C LYS A 176 -16.18 6.06 -12.94
N GLU A 177 -15.06 6.76 -12.84
CA GLU A 177 -14.81 7.98 -13.60
C GLU A 177 -14.72 7.69 -15.10
N ASP A 178 -14.06 6.58 -15.49
CA ASP A 178 -13.95 6.18 -16.89
C ASP A 178 -15.32 5.80 -17.50
N VAL A 179 -16.21 5.25 -16.67
CA VAL A 179 -17.62 5.00 -17.08
C VAL A 179 -18.36 6.32 -17.32
N LEU A 180 -18.20 7.32 -16.43
CA LEU A 180 -18.76 8.66 -16.64
C LEU A 180 -18.23 9.30 -17.92
N LEU A 181 -16.92 9.22 -18.16
CA LEU A 181 -16.30 9.74 -19.39
C LEU A 181 -16.85 9.06 -20.65
N THR A 182 -17.24 7.79 -20.55
CA THR A 182 -17.89 7.07 -21.65
C THR A 182 -19.34 7.53 -21.85
N ILE A 183 -20.06 7.92 -20.79
CA ILE A 183 -21.37 8.56 -20.89
C ILE A 183 -21.24 9.90 -21.63
N LEU A 184 -20.23 10.72 -21.28
CA LEU A 184 -19.97 11.98 -22.02
C LEU A 184 -19.62 11.73 -23.50
N HIS A 185 -18.86 10.69 -23.78
CA HIS A 185 -18.56 10.29 -25.15
C HIS A 185 -19.82 9.87 -25.94
N LEU A 186 -20.72 9.10 -25.31
CA LEU A 186 -22.00 8.72 -25.90
C LEU A 186 -22.93 9.94 -26.10
N ALA A 187 -22.87 10.91 -25.20
CA ALA A 187 -23.61 12.16 -25.36
C ALA A 187 -23.07 12.96 -26.55
N ASN A 188 -21.76 13.10 -26.66
CA ASN A 188 -21.16 13.78 -27.84
C ASN A 188 -21.44 13.06 -29.17
N LYS A 189 -21.64 11.74 -29.14
CA LYS A 189 -22.13 10.97 -30.32
C LYS A 189 -23.64 11.10 -30.56
N GLY A 190 -24.38 11.84 -29.74
CA GLY A 190 -25.81 12.10 -29.90
C GLY A 190 -26.73 10.96 -29.44
N TYR A 191 -26.23 10.00 -28.63
CA TYR A 191 -27.05 8.94 -28.01
C TYR A 191 -27.73 9.38 -26.73
N ILE A 192 -27.15 10.35 -26.05
CA ILE A 192 -27.54 10.82 -24.70
C ILE A 192 -27.55 12.36 -24.74
N LYS A 193 -28.51 12.95 -24.04
CA LYS A 193 -28.54 14.36 -23.72
C LYS A 193 -28.46 14.54 -22.21
N ILE A 194 -27.62 15.46 -21.75
CA ILE A 194 -27.40 15.76 -20.31
C ILE A 194 -27.90 17.18 -20.08
N THR A 195 -28.79 17.37 -19.12
CA THR A 195 -29.36 18.68 -18.77
C THR A 195 -29.11 18.96 -17.29
N GLU A 196 -28.47 20.06 -16.98
CA GLU A 196 -28.34 20.57 -15.60
C GLU A 196 -29.58 21.45 -15.31
N ARG A 197 -30.47 20.99 -14.41
CA ARG A 197 -31.65 21.76 -13.97
C ARG A 197 -31.30 22.78 -12.87
N THR A 198 -30.52 22.30 -11.89
CA THR A 198 -29.99 23.13 -10.83
C THR A 198 -28.55 22.69 -10.55
N LYS A 199 -27.82 23.41 -9.69
CA LYS A 199 -26.43 23.05 -9.33
C LYS A 199 -26.27 21.62 -8.78
N ASN A 200 -27.36 21.01 -8.30
CA ASN A 200 -27.35 19.69 -7.68
C ASN A 200 -28.24 18.68 -8.44
N GLU A 201 -28.92 19.09 -9.48
CA GLU A 201 -29.86 18.24 -10.21
C GLU A 201 -29.49 18.11 -11.69
N PHE A 202 -29.26 16.88 -12.11
CA PHE A 202 -28.98 16.53 -13.49
C PHE A 202 -30.00 15.53 -14.02
N ILE A 203 -30.33 15.67 -15.29
CA ILE A 203 -31.16 14.72 -16.01
C ILE A 203 -30.37 14.17 -17.17
N ILE A 204 -30.42 12.86 -17.35
CA ILE A 204 -29.84 12.16 -18.48
C ILE A 204 -30.98 11.56 -19.29
N GLU A 205 -31.03 11.92 -20.56
CA GLU A 205 -32.09 11.49 -21.51
C GLU A 205 -31.48 10.69 -22.65
N LYS A 206 -32.10 9.57 -22.98
CA LYS A 206 -31.75 8.76 -24.13
C LYS A 206 -32.39 9.38 -25.38
N VAL A 207 -31.56 9.82 -26.33
CA VAL A 207 -31.99 10.47 -27.56
C VAL A 207 -32.33 9.43 -28.62
N LYS A 208 -31.47 8.43 -28.84
CA LYS A 208 -31.68 7.38 -29.83
C LYS A 208 -31.14 6.02 -29.35
N GLU A 209 -31.59 4.96 -30.05
CA GLU A 209 -31.04 3.61 -29.81
C GLU A 209 -29.62 3.52 -30.33
N TYR A 210 -28.81 2.64 -29.68
CA TYR A 210 -27.43 2.45 -30.09
C TYR A 210 -27.35 1.65 -31.40
N ASP A 211 -26.81 2.28 -32.44
CA ASP A 211 -26.63 1.74 -33.79
C ASP A 211 -25.17 1.36 -34.11
N GLY A 212 -24.27 1.57 -33.15
CA GLY A 212 -22.83 1.26 -33.29
C GLY A 212 -22.48 -0.20 -33.09
N LYS A 213 -21.22 -0.55 -33.38
CA LYS A 213 -20.70 -1.93 -33.29
C LYS A 213 -20.00 -2.26 -31.95
N ASN A 214 -19.82 -1.28 -31.08
CA ASN A 214 -19.09 -1.48 -29.82
C ASN A 214 -20.04 -2.04 -28.74
N TYR A 215 -19.83 -3.30 -28.35
CA TYR A 215 -20.69 -3.96 -27.36
C TYR A 215 -20.64 -3.30 -25.97
N LYS A 216 -19.49 -2.70 -25.57
CA LYS A 216 -19.35 -2.02 -24.29
C LYS A 216 -20.22 -0.77 -24.22
N GLU A 217 -20.23 0.02 -25.28
CA GLU A 217 -21.12 1.20 -25.43
C GLU A 217 -22.60 0.80 -25.42
N SER A 218 -22.96 -0.23 -26.20
CA SER A 218 -24.32 -0.79 -26.22
C SER A 218 -24.77 -1.25 -24.86
N THR A 219 -23.90 -2.02 -24.16
CA THR A 219 -24.19 -2.56 -22.84
C THR A 219 -24.33 -1.45 -21.80
N LEU A 220 -23.45 -0.44 -21.83
CA LEU A 220 -23.51 0.72 -20.95
C LEU A 220 -24.84 1.46 -21.13
N LEU A 221 -25.21 1.78 -22.37
CA LEU A 221 -26.44 2.50 -22.65
C LEU A 221 -27.69 1.73 -22.21
N LYS A 222 -27.74 0.42 -22.51
CA LYS A 222 -28.85 -0.45 -22.08
C LYS A 222 -28.94 -0.55 -20.56
N SER A 223 -27.81 -0.71 -19.88
CA SER A 223 -27.78 -0.82 -18.42
C SER A 223 -28.18 0.49 -17.73
N LEU A 224 -27.74 1.63 -18.25
CA LEU A 224 -28.02 2.95 -17.68
C LEU A 224 -29.53 3.24 -17.66
N PHE A 225 -30.24 2.95 -18.77
CA PHE A 225 -31.67 3.26 -18.95
C PHE A 225 -32.62 2.09 -18.62
N ARG A 226 -32.10 1.00 -18.01
CA ARG A 226 -32.93 -0.13 -17.59
C ARG A 226 -33.77 0.26 -16.38
N LYS A 227 -35.08 0.00 -16.43
CA LYS A 227 -36.00 0.24 -15.31
C LYS A 227 -35.65 -0.67 -14.13
N ASN A 228 -35.66 -0.10 -12.92
CA ASN A 228 -35.38 -0.85 -11.70
C ASN A 228 -36.53 -1.87 -11.43
N THR A 229 -36.30 -3.10 -11.81
CA THR A 229 -37.01 -4.23 -11.24
C THR A 229 -35.94 -5.24 -10.91
N VAL A 230 -35.63 -5.37 -9.61
CA VAL A 230 -34.93 -6.51 -9.02
C VAL A 230 -33.57 -6.29 -8.37
N THR A 231 -33.50 -6.73 -7.13
CA THR A 231 -32.41 -6.63 -6.15
C THR A 231 -31.71 -7.98 -5.91
N SER A 232 -31.51 -8.86 -6.90
CA SER A 232 -30.84 -10.14 -6.62
C SER A 232 -29.83 -10.60 -7.67
N LEU A 233 -28.90 -11.46 -7.23
CA LEU A 233 -27.90 -12.15 -8.05
C LEU A 233 -28.52 -12.96 -9.19
N ALA A 234 -29.78 -13.42 -9.02
CA ALA A 234 -30.56 -14.13 -10.03
C ALA A 234 -30.83 -13.28 -11.28
N ASP A 235 -30.96 -11.96 -11.12
CA ASP A 235 -31.17 -11.04 -12.25
C ASP A 235 -29.90 -10.81 -13.05
N TYR A 236 -28.76 -10.93 -12.43
CA TYR A 236 -27.45 -10.92 -13.10
C TYR A 236 -27.34 -12.09 -14.09
N ILE A 237 -27.80 -13.28 -13.68
CA ILE A 237 -27.80 -14.50 -14.50
C ILE A 237 -28.83 -14.38 -15.64
N ASN A 238 -29.97 -13.77 -15.40
CA ASN A 238 -31.03 -13.56 -16.40
C ASN A 238 -30.62 -12.56 -17.51
N ILE A 239 -29.77 -11.56 -17.21
CA ILE A 239 -29.21 -10.65 -18.21
C ILE A 239 -28.34 -11.38 -19.23
N VAL A 240 -27.62 -12.40 -18.78
CA VAL A 240 -26.75 -13.23 -19.64
C VAL A 240 -27.58 -14.24 -20.46
N SER A 241 -28.67 -14.74 -19.90
CA SER A 241 -29.55 -15.72 -20.57
C SER A 241 -30.63 -15.12 -21.50
N GLU A 242 -30.97 -13.84 -21.34
CA GLU A 242 -31.99 -13.13 -22.15
C GLU A 242 -31.59 -12.87 -23.61
N LYS A 243 -30.46 -13.40 -24.10
CA LYS A 243 -30.21 -13.47 -25.54
C LYS A 243 -31.26 -14.28 -26.32
N LYS A 244 -32.23 -14.89 -25.67
CA LYS A 244 -33.21 -15.81 -26.28
C LYS A 244 -34.69 -15.43 -26.19
N ASN A 245 -35.11 -14.45 -25.41
CA ASN A 245 -36.54 -14.15 -25.31
C ASN A 245 -36.85 -12.66 -25.49
N ASN A 246 -37.63 -12.36 -26.51
CA ASN A 246 -38.19 -11.05 -26.84
C ASN A 246 -39.23 -10.53 -25.81
N ASN A 247 -38.88 -10.39 -24.55
CA ASN A 247 -39.77 -9.72 -23.60
C ASN A 247 -39.41 -8.23 -23.54
N LYS A 248 -40.40 -7.39 -23.85
CA LYS A 248 -40.36 -5.92 -23.75
C LYS A 248 -39.92 -5.48 -22.37
N ASN A 249 -38.60 -5.41 -22.12
CA ASN A 249 -38.05 -4.72 -20.98
C ASN A 249 -38.38 -3.23 -21.12
N SER A 250 -39.14 -2.67 -20.20
CA SER A 250 -39.47 -1.27 -20.16
C SER A 250 -38.21 -0.45 -19.86
N TYR A 251 -37.68 0.19 -20.88
CA TYR A 251 -36.58 1.16 -20.73
C TYR A 251 -37.15 2.52 -20.39
N GLU A 252 -36.56 3.22 -19.47
CA GLU A 252 -36.84 4.61 -19.19
C GLU A 252 -36.16 5.47 -20.27
N LYS A 253 -36.90 6.41 -20.86
CA LYS A 253 -36.33 7.38 -21.81
C LYS A 253 -35.52 8.48 -21.11
N LYS A 254 -35.80 8.70 -19.82
CA LYS A 254 -35.26 9.79 -19.01
C LYS A 254 -35.05 9.38 -17.59
N ILE A 255 -33.86 9.66 -17.06
CA ILE A 255 -33.49 9.38 -15.68
C ILE A 255 -33.49 10.71 -14.91
N SER A 256 -34.36 10.82 -13.91
CA SER A 256 -34.43 11.99 -13.04
C SER A 256 -33.25 12.02 -12.04
N SER A 257 -32.99 13.17 -11.45
CA SER A 257 -31.91 13.40 -10.48
C SER A 257 -31.92 12.40 -9.31
N ASP A 258 -33.09 12.06 -8.80
CA ASP A 258 -33.26 11.17 -7.63
C ASP A 258 -32.76 9.75 -7.90
N MET A 259 -32.95 9.26 -9.13
CA MET A 259 -32.54 7.93 -9.54
C MET A 259 -31.16 7.87 -10.21
N LEU A 260 -30.62 9.03 -10.57
CA LEU A 260 -29.42 9.12 -11.42
C LEU A 260 -28.20 8.46 -10.76
N LYS A 261 -27.97 8.72 -9.50
CA LYS A 261 -26.85 8.16 -8.74
C LYS A 261 -26.94 6.64 -8.61
N GLU A 262 -28.13 6.13 -8.34
CA GLU A 262 -28.39 4.68 -8.23
C GLU A 262 -28.18 3.99 -9.58
N CYS A 263 -28.79 4.50 -10.66
CA CYS A 263 -28.63 3.97 -12.02
C CYS A 263 -27.16 3.99 -12.46
N PHE A 264 -26.45 5.07 -12.17
CA PHE A 264 -25.02 5.18 -12.46
C PHE A 264 -24.18 4.17 -11.66
N ASN A 265 -24.42 4.04 -10.36
CA ASN A 265 -23.68 3.10 -9.51
C ASN A 265 -23.89 1.65 -9.97
N ARG A 266 -25.12 1.25 -10.24
CA ARG A 266 -25.47 -0.07 -10.78
C ARG A 266 -24.77 -0.32 -12.12
N THR A 267 -24.92 0.60 -13.06
CA THR A 267 -24.30 0.52 -14.40
C THR A 267 -22.78 0.48 -14.31
N SER A 268 -22.18 1.33 -13.47
CA SER A 268 -20.74 1.37 -13.30
C SER A 268 -20.21 0.04 -12.76
N ASN A 269 -20.81 -0.50 -11.70
CA ASN A 269 -20.38 -1.79 -11.14
C ASN A 269 -20.49 -2.92 -12.17
N TYR A 270 -21.55 -2.92 -12.99
CA TYR A 270 -21.73 -3.90 -14.06
C TYR A 270 -20.66 -3.78 -15.15
N ILE A 271 -20.39 -2.57 -15.64
CA ILE A 271 -19.36 -2.30 -16.65
C ILE A 271 -17.95 -2.59 -16.13
N LEU A 272 -17.66 -2.23 -14.87
CA LEU A 272 -16.39 -2.54 -14.23
C LEU A 272 -16.11 -4.05 -14.23
N ASN A 273 -17.10 -4.86 -13.91
CA ASN A 273 -16.97 -6.32 -13.91
C ASN A 273 -16.73 -6.89 -15.32
N ILE A 274 -17.37 -6.32 -16.36
CA ILE A 274 -17.18 -6.78 -17.75
C ILE A 274 -15.81 -6.39 -18.28
N VAL A 275 -15.38 -5.15 -18.07
CA VAL A 275 -14.16 -4.62 -18.72
C VAL A 275 -12.91 -4.96 -17.94
N ASN A 276 -12.98 -5.05 -16.60
CA ASN A 276 -11.85 -5.48 -15.76
C ASN A 276 -11.70 -7.02 -15.72
N ASN A 277 -12.47 -7.77 -16.51
CA ASN A 277 -12.30 -9.21 -16.64
C ASN A 277 -10.92 -9.55 -17.23
N GLU A 278 -10.38 -10.70 -16.83
CA GLU A 278 -9.09 -11.19 -17.30
C GLU A 278 -8.98 -11.29 -18.81
N ASP A 279 -10.03 -11.76 -19.51
CA ASP A 279 -10.05 -11.89 -20.95
C ASP A 279 -9.88 -10.56 -21.69
N GLU A 280 -10.46 -9.48 -21.17
CA GLU A 280 -10.28 -8.14 -21.72
C GLU A 280 -8.91 -7.56 -21.40
N LYS A 281 -8.42 -7.78 -20.16
CA LYS A 281 -7.08 -7.35 -19.75
C LYS A 281 -5.98 -8.08 -20.52
N ASN A 282 -6.11 -9.38 -20.76
CA ASN A 282 -5.12 -10.21 -21.47
C ASN A 282 -4.89 -9.79 -22.93
N LYS A 283 -5.83 -9.01 -23.53
CA LYS A 283 -5.60 -8.39 -24.83
C LYS A 283 -4.45 -7.38 -24.82
N TYR A 284 -4.27 -6.71 -23.71
CA TYR A 284 -3.35 -5.58 -23.57
C TYR A 284 -2.21 -5.84 -22.59
N PHE A 285 -2.39 -6.73 -21.61
CA PHE A 285 -1.41 -7.07 -20.58
C PHE A 285 -1.07 -8.57 -20.59
N ASP A 286 0.17 -8.89 -20.24
CA ASP A 286 0.66 -10.26 -20.19
C ASP A 286 0.24 -10.93 -18.87
N ASN A 287 -0.56 -11.98 -18.97
CA ASN A 287 -1.04 -12.76 -17.82
C ASN A 287 0.10 -13.35 -16.98
N LYS A 288 1.25 -13.67 -17.59
CA LYS A 288 2.42 -14.16 -16.86
C LYS A 288 2.95 -13.12 -15.87
N SER A 289 2.95 -11.84 -16.25
CA SER A 289 3.38 -10.76 -15.38
C SER A 289 2.42 -10.54 -14.21
N GLU A 290 1.11 -10.65 -14.45
CA GLU A 290 0.08 -10.52 -13.41
C GLU A 290 0.20 -11.65 -12.38
N ASN A 291 0.37 -12.89 -12.80
CA ASN A 291 0.57 -14.03 -11.91
C ASN A 291 1.83 -13.90 -11.03
N LYS A 292 2.87 -13.19 -11.50
CA LYS A 292 4.10 -12.96 -10.74
C LYS A 292 3.94 -11.92 -9.64
N LYS A 293 2.89 -11.09 -9.64
CA LYS A 293 2.57 -10.18 -8.53
C LYS A 293 2.42 -10.93 -7.20
N ASN A 294 1.86 -12.14 -7.21
CA ASN A 294 1.66 -12.93 -5.99
C ASN A 294 2.98 -13.28 -5.30
N TYR A 295 4.07 -13.48 -6.06
CA TYR A 295 5.40 -13.69 -5.47
C TYR A 295 5.91 -12.44 -4.75
N LEU A 296 5.67 -11.25 -5.32
CA LEU A 296 6.04 -9.99 -4.67
C LEU A 296 5.25 -9.78 -3.37
N LEU A 297 3.95 -10.10 -3.37
CA LEU A 297 3.12 -10.05 -2.15
C LEU A 297 3.61 -11.03 -1.09
N PHE A 298 3.95 -12.25 -1.47
CA PHE A 298 4.53 -13.23 -0.56
C PHE A 298 5.82 -12.71 0.09
N MET A 299 6.73 -12.09 -0.68
CA MET A 299 7.95 -11.48 -0.14
C MET A 299 7.65 -10.35 0.85
N VAL A 300 6.72 -9.44 0.50
CA VAL A 300 6.31 -8.36 1.40
C VAL A 300 5.75 -8.91 2.70
N THR A 301 4.84 -9.90 2.62
CA THR A 301 4.24 -10.52 3.81
C THR A 301 5.30 -11.16 4.69
N THR A 302 6.24 -11.90 4.09
CA THR A 302 7.35 -12.54 4.82
C THR A 302 8.24 -11.51 5.51
N ILE A 303 8.60 -10.40 4.84
CA ILE A 303 9.40 -9.32 5.44
C ILE A 303 8.66 -8.70 6.62
N LEU A 304 7.37 -8.38 6.47
CA LEU A 304 6.56 -7.78 7.54
C LEU A 304 6.51 -8.68 8.77
N ILE A 305 6.20 -9.98 8.58
CA ILE A 305 6.15 -10.94 9.68
C ILE A 305 7.53 -11.07 10.34
N LEU A 306 8.59 -11.20 9.56
CA LEU A 306 9.93 -11.40 10.06
C LEU A 306 10.39 -10.22 10.91
N VAL A 307 10.27 -8.99 10.39
CA VAL A 307 10.74 -7.79 11.06
C VAL A 307 9.93 -7.46 12.32
N THR A 308 8.62 -7.77 12.34
CA THR A 308 7.78 -7.53 13.52
C THR A 308 7.89 -8.63 14.58
N SER A 309 8.21 -9.87 14.19
CA SER A 309 8.25 -11.03 15.10
C SER A 309 9.60 -11.25 15.77
N ILE A 310 10.69 -10.93 15.10
CA ILE A 310 12.05 -11.19 15.62
C ILE A 310 12.32 -10.59 17.01
N PRO A 311 11.94 -9.33 17.31
CA PRO A 311 12.15 -8.78 18.63
C PRO A 311 11.48 -9.59 19.75
N PHE A 312 10.30 -10.18 19.46
CA PHE A 312 9.58 -11.00 20.45
C PHE A 312 10.20 -12.40 20.61
N ILE A 313 10.74 -12.97 19.53
CA ILE A 313 11.44 -14.25 19.59
C ILE A 313 12.70 -14.12 20.46
N GLU A 314 13.48 -13.05 20.25
CA GLU A 314 14.76 -12.86 20.90
C GLU A 314 14.62 -12.57 22.40
N ILE A 315 13.57 -11.84 22.82
CA ILE A 315 13.27 -11.61 24.24
C ILE A 315 12.45 -12.74 24.88
N ASN A 316 12.27 -13.87 24.16
CA ASN A 316 11.54 -15.06 24.60
C ASN A 316 10.07 -14.82 25.01
N LYS A 317 9.43 -13.81 24.40
CA LYS A 317 8.01 -13.48 24.61
C LYS A 317 7.15 -14.00 23.46
N LEU A 318 7.19 -15.32 23.24
CA LEU A 318 6.52 -15.99 22.08
C LEU A 318 5.01 -15.81 22.04
N TYR A 319 4.37 -15.50 23.17
CA TYR A 319 2.91 -15.25 23.23
C TYR A 319 2.47 -13.98 22.46
N TYR A 320 3.39 -13.10 22.06
CA TYR A 320 3.08 -11.96 21.19
C TYR A 320 3.19 -12.27 19.68
N LEU A 321 3.67 -13.46 19.29
CA LEU A 321 3.80 -13.82 17.87
C LEU A 321 2.47 -13.77 17.10
N PRO A 322 1.35 -14.31 17.62
CA PRO A 322 0.08 -14.21 16.90
C PRO A 322 -0.32 -12.76 16.63
N LEU A 323 -0.08 -11.86 17.59
CA LEU A 323 -0.38 -10.44 17.46
C LEU A 323 0.48 -9.77 16.38
N SER A 324 1.78 -10.12 16.31
CA SER A 324 2.69 -9.59 15.28
C SER A 324 2.29 -10.04 13.87
N VAL A 325 1.82 -11.27 13.71
CA VAL A 325 1.31 -11.80 12.44
C VAL A 325 0.04 -11.07 12.02
N LEU A 326 -0.94 -10.91 12.94
CA LEU A 326 -2.18 -10.16 12.66
C LEU A 326 -1.88 -8.71 12.28
N PHE A 327 -0.96 -8.06 12.98
CA PHE A 327 -0.51 -6.70 12.65
C PHE A 327 0.12 -6.63 11.26
N SER A 328 0.93 -7.62 10.88
CA SER A 328 1.57 -7.70 9.55
C SER A 328 0.53 -7.85 8.43
N ILE A 329 -0.49 -8.70 8.63
CA ILE A 329 -1.59 -8.87 7.67
C ILE A 329 -2.40 -7.58 7.53
N PHE A 330 -2.72 -6.92 8.65
CA PHE A 330 -3.44 -5.64 8.64
C PHE A 330 -2.64 -4.55 7.93
N THR A 331 -1.34 -4.47 8.18
CA THR A 331 -0.43 -3.53 7.51
C THR A 331 -0.38 -3.80 6.00
N LEU A 332 -0.31 -5.07 5.58
CA LEU A 332 -0.35 -5.45 4.17
C LEU A 332 -1.65 -4.99 3.50
N TYR A 333 -2.81 -5.20 4.15
CA TYR A 333 -4.09 -4.75 3.62
C TYR A 333 -4.13 -3.24 3.40
N ILE A 334 -3.65 -2.45 4.36
CA ILE A 334 -3.55 -0.99 4.23
C ILE A 334 -2.62 -0.61 3.08
N LEU A 335 -1.44 -1.25 2.98
CA LEU A 335 -0.47 -0.98 1.91
C LEU A 335 -1.05 -1.27 0.53
N LEU A 336 -1.76 -2.38 0.35
CA LEU A 336 -2.42 -2.74 -0.92
C LEU A 336 -3.46 -1.69 -1.32
N LYS A 337 -4.35 -1.33 -0.39
CA LYS A 337 -5.36 -0.29 -0.63
C LYS A 337 -4.73 1.05 -1.00
N PHE A 338 -3.64 1.39 -0.33
CA PHE A 338 -2.91 2.62 -0.54
C PHE A 338 -2.19 2.65 -1.90
N VAL A 339 -1.44 1.57 -2.25
CA VAL A 339 -0.68 1.48 -3.52
C VAL A 339 -1.60 1.47 -4.73
N ASN A 340 -2.77 0.84 -4.63
CA ASN A 340 -3.76 0.85 -5.72
C ASN A 340 -4.32 2.26 -5.97
N ASN A 341 -4.47 3.08 -4.94
CA ASN A 341 -5.04 4.42 -5.04
C ASN A 341 -4.02 5.53 -5.33
N ILE A 342 -2.70 5.26 -5.17
CA ILE A 342 -1.66 6.27 -5.38
C ILE A 342 -1.21 6.32 -6.83
N ASP A 343 -1.18 7.53 -7.36
CA ASP A 343 -0.41 7.84 -8.56
C ASP A 343 1.01 8.30 -8.18
N PHE A 344 2.00 7.43 -8.38
CA PHE A 344 3.41 7.75 -8.13
C PHE A 344 4.00 8.79 -9.08
N LYS A 345 3.29 9.17 -10.14
CA LYS A 345 3.69 10.30 -10.99
C LYS A 345 3.38 11.64 -10.31
N ASN A 346 2.38 11.66 -9.43
CA ASN A 346 1.99 12.86 -8.70
C ASN A 346 2.92 13.11 -7.50
N LYS A 347 3.70 14.22 -7.55
CA LYS A 347 4.66 14.60 -6.49
C LYS A 347 4.03 14.71 -5.09
N LYS A 348 2.79 15.24 -4.98
CA LYS A 348 2.07 15.37 -3.70
C LYS A 348 1.70 14.01 -3.11
N GLN A 349 1.19 13.09 -3.92
CA GLN A 349 0.83 11.75 -3.46
C GLN A 349 2.06 10.93 -3.05
N LYS A 350 3.18 11.08 -3.77
CA LYS A 350 4.47 10.51 -3.37
C LYS A 350 4.94 11.01 -2.00
N LEU A 351 4.79 12.31 -1.75
CA LEU A 351 5.15 12.91 -0.46
C LEU A 351 4.26 12.37 0.67
N TYR A 352 2.95 12.27 0.48
CA TYR A 352 2.04 11.68 1.47
C TYR A 352 2.37 10.22 1.78
N PHE A 353 2.77 9.44 0.78
CA PHE A 353 3.24 8.07 0.99
C PHE A 353 4.48 8.03 1.89
N LEU A 354 5.47 8.86 1.61
CA LEU A 354 6.69 8.92 2.41
C LEU A 354 6.40 9.39 3.84
N ILE A 355 5.51 10.37 4.02
CA ILE A 355 5.09 10.85 5.35
C ILE A 355 4.36 9.75 6.13
N ALA A 356 3.45 9.02 5.50
CA ALA A 356 2.74 7.91 6.14
C ALA A 356 3.70 6.78 6.56
N LEU A 357 4.66 6.43 5.70
CA LEU A 357 5.70 5.46 6.00
C LEU A 357 6.58 5.92 7.17
N ALA A 358 6.99 7.20 7.17
CA ALA A 358 7.76 7.78 8.26
C ALA A 358 6.98 7.81 9.59
N ALA A 359 5.69 8.12 9.56
CA ALA A 359 4.84 8.11 10.75
C ALA A 359 4.70 6.70 11.34
N ILE A 360 4.49 5.67 10.51
CA ILE A 360 4.42 4.27 10.94
C ILE A 360 5.76 3.84 11.57
N THR A 361 6.89 4.17 10.93
CA THR A 361 8.21 3.86 11.49
C THR A 361 8.45 4.54 12.83
N LEU A 362 8.04 5.80 12.97
CA LEU A 362 8.16 6.56 14.21
C LEU A 362 7.33 5.93 15.34
N ILE A 363 6.09 5.53 15.07
CA ILE A 363 5.21 4.88 16.06
C ILE A 363 5.85 3.57 16.55
N ILE A 364 6.40 2.76 15.65
CA ILE A 364 7.03 1.48 16.01
C ILE A 364 8.31 1.71 16.81
N MET A 365 9.10 2.75 16.49
CA MET A 365 10.27 3.13 17.27
C MET A 365 9.96 3.51 18.73
N LEU A 366 8.73 3.97 18.99
CA LEU A 366 8.28 4.30 20.36
C LEU A 366 7.93 3.06 21.18
N LEU A 367 7.76 1.89 20.58
CA LEU A 367 7.49 0.66 21.31
C LEU A 367 8.70 0.27 22.18
N PRO A 368 8.49 -0.10 23.46
CA PRO A 368 9.58 -0.40 24.38
C PRO A 368 10.54 -1.49 23.87
N THR A 369 10.02 -2.48 23.14
CA THR A 369 10.79 -3.59 22.55
C THR A 369 11.82 -3.11 21.51
N PHE A 370 11.45 -2.14 20.68
CA PHE A 370 12.35 -1.58 19.66
C PHE A 370 13.29 -0.52 20.26
N ARG A 371 12.83 0.21 21.27
CA ARG A 371 13.63 1.22 21.94
C ARG A 371 14.80 0.62 22.70
N ARG A 372 14.65 -0.61 23.16
CA ARG A 372 15.66 -1.34 23.95
C ARG A 372 16.86 -1.78 23.11
N ASN A 373 16.67 -2.09 21.81
CA ASN A 373 17.75 -2.53 20.94
C ASN A 373 17.75 -1.76 19.61
N ARG A 374 18.75 -0.88 19.42
CA ARG A 374 18.88 -0.04 18.20
C ARG A 374 19.13 -0.85 16.93
N VAL A 375 19.63 -2.06 17.03
CA VAL A 375 19.84 -2.94 15.87
C VAL A 375 18.50 -3.40 15.30
N TYR A 376 17.47 -3.61 16.12
CA TYR A 376 16.11 -3.87 15.64
C TYR A 376 15.52 -2.68 14.89
N ILE A 377 15.81 -1.46 15.36
CA ILE A 377 15.38 -0.25 14.66
C ILE A 377 16.01 -0.22 13.26
N LEU A 378 17.30 -0.56 13.12
CA LEU A 378 17.97 -0.65 11.83
C LEU A 378 17.35 -1.73 10.95
N ALA A 379 17.14 -2.94 11.46
CA ALA A 379 16.50 -4.04 10.73
C ALA A 379 15.08 -3.66 10.28
N PHE A 380 14.31 -3.03 11.17
CA PHE A 380 12.96 -2.54 10.85
C PHE A 380 12.99 -1.47 9.75
N PHE A 381 13.93 -0.53 9.81
CA PHE A 381 14.08 0.52 8.81
C PHE A 381 14.43 -0.06 7.43
N ILE A 382 15.38 -1.01 7.38
CA ILE A 382 15.72 -1.74 6.15
C ILE A 382 14.51 -2.51 5.62
N GLY A 383 13.75 -3.17 6.51
CA GLY A 383 12.52 -3.86 6.15
C GLY A 383 11.48 -2.93 5.54
N CYS A 384 11.25 -1.76 6.13
CA CYS A 384 10.32 -0.75 5.60
C CYS A 384 10.73 -0.24 4.21
N ILE A 385 12.02 0.05 4.00
CA ILE A 385 12.54 0.46 2.69
C ILE A 385 12.34 -0.66 1.66
N SER A 386 12.64 -1.90 2.03
CA SER A 386 12.47 -3.07 1.16
C SER A 386 11.00 -3.29 0.79
N VAL A 387 10.08 -3.19 1.75
CA VAL A 387 8.63 -3.29 1.51
C VAL A 387 8.17 -2.18 0.56
N ALA A 388 8.57 -0.92 0.81
CA ALA A 388 8.22 0.20 -0.06
C ALA A 388 8.73 0.00 -1.49
N PHE A 389 9.95 -0.49 -1.65
CA PHE A 389 10.56 -0.80 -2.94
C PHE A 389 9.82 -1.93 -3.67
N ILE A 390 9.53 -3.04 -2.97
CA ILE A 390 8.81 -4.17 -3.57
C ILE A 390 7.38 -3.77 -3.94
N MET A 391 6.69 -2.97 -3.12
CA MET A 391 5.35 -2.46 -3.43
C MET A 391 5.34 -1.48 -4.61
N PHE A 392 6.41 -0.70 -4.78
CA PHE A 392 6.61 0.08 -6.00
C PHE A 392 6.73 -0.83 -7.23
N LEU A 393 7.56 -1.87 -7.19
CA LEU A 393 7.68 -2.84 -8.29
C LEU A 393 6.36 -3.59 -8.52
N PHE A 394 5.62 -3.93 -7.48
CA PHE A 394 4.30 -4.56 -7.56
C PHE A 394 3.31 -3.74 -8.40
N LYS A 395 3.28 -2.41 -8.20
CA LYS A 395 2.42 -1.52 -8.99
C LYS A 395 2.79 -1.51 -10.48
N TYR A 396 4.08 -1.55 -10.79
CA TYR A 396 4.59 -1.52 -12.16
C TYR A 396 4.90 -2.92 -12.73
N MET A 397 4.39 -3.97 -12.08
CA MET A 397 4.59 -5.35 -12.53
C MET A 397 3.78 -5.70 -13.79
N PRO A 398 2.53 -5.21 -14.01
CA PRO A 398 1.77 -5.55 -15.20
C PRO A 398 2.49 -5.11 -16.47
N LYS A 399 2.98 -6.07 -17.24
CA LYS A 399 3.66 -5.84 -18.51
C LYS A 399 2.65 -5.82 -19.65
N ARG A 400 2.79 -4.87 -20.57
CA ARG A 400 1.94 -4.83 -21.76
C ARG A 400 2.36 -5.89 -22.80
N THR A 401 1.37 -6.49 -23.44
CA THR A 401 1.59 -7.31 -24.65
C THR A 401 2.18 -6.45 -25.77
N VAL A 402 2.67 -7.07 -26.86
CA VAL A 402 3.11 -6.34 -28.06
C VAL A 402 2.00 -5.47 -28.61
N HIS A 403 0.75 -6.01 -28.64
CA HIS A 403 -0.43 -5.25 -29.06
C HIS A 403 -0.72 -4.10 -28.11
N GLY A 404 -0.77 -4.35 -26.80
CA GLY A 404 -0.99 -3.34 -25.78
C GLY A 404 0.05 -2.22 -25.83
N THR A 405 1.33 -2.55 -26.01
CA THR A 405 2.40 -1.56 -26.15
C THR A 405 2.23 -0.66 -27.36
N LYS A 406 1.84 -1.23 -28.52
CA LYS A 406 1.56 -0.46 -29.74
C LYS A 406 0.40 0.51 -29.55
N GLN A 407 -0.68 0.07 -28.90
CA GLN A 407 -1.83 0.96 -28.67
C GLN A 407 -1.52 2.03 -27.62
N TYR A 408 -0.80 1.66 -26.56
CA TYR A 408 -0.31 2.61 -25.55
C TYR A 408 0.56 3.70 -26.19
N ALA A 409 1.48 3.34 -27.08
CA ALA A 409 2.31 4.30 -27.80
C ALA A 409 1.50 5.32 -28.62
N LYS A 410 0.38 4.88 -29.23
CA LYS A 410 -0.53 5.77 -29.97
C LYS A 410 -1.26 6.72 -29.02
N ILE A 411 -1.74 6.23 -27.87
CA ILE A 411 -2.38 7.05 -26.85
C ILE A 411 -1.42 8.08 -26.28
N GLU A 412 -0.17 7.68 -25.99
CA GLU A 412 0.91 8.61 -25.60
C GLU A 412 1.20 9.64 -26.71
N GLY A 413 1.08 9.25 -27.97
CA GLY A 413 1.19 10.18 -29.11
C GLY A 413 0.12 11.27 -29.12
N VAL A 414 -1.12 10.92 -28.72
CA VAL A 414 -2.20 11.90 -28.52
C VAL A 414 -1.93 12.80 -27.32
N LYS A 415 -1.45 12.24 -26.22
CA LYS A 415 -1.04 13.01 -25.03
C LYS A 415 0.06 14.02 -25.39
N LEU A 416 1.07 13.58 -26.14
CA LEU A 416 2.15 14.44 -26.61
C LEU A 416 1.61 15.56 -27.51
N PHE A 417 0.72 15.21 -28.46
CA PHE A 417 0.07 16.18 -29.31
C PHE A 417 -0.67 17.24 -28.50
N LEU A 418 -1.52 16.85 -27.56
CA LEU A 418 -2.29 17.80 -26.74
C LEU A 418 -1.38 18.69 -25.89
N ASN A 419 -0.35 18.13 -25.27
CA ASN A 419 0.54 18.89 -24.37
C ASN A 419 1.44 19.89 -25.12
N GLU A 420 1.77 19.61 -26.39
CA GLU A 420 2.59 20.45 -27.26
C GLU A 420 1.75 21.22 -28.30
N LEU A 421 0.41 21.23 -28.16
CA LEU A 421 -0.53 21.77 -29.12
C LEU A 421 -0.35 23.27 -29.29
N ASN A 422 0.05 23.68 -30.48
CA ASN A 422 0.06 25.07 -30.90
C ASN A 422 -1.20 25.44 -31.71
N ASN A 423 -1.45 26.75 -31.88
CA ASN A 423 -2.69 27.21 -32.54
C ASN A 423 -2.76 26.75 -34.02
N LYS A 424 -1.65 26.81 -34.74
CA LYS A 424 -1.61 26.40 -36.16
C LYS A 424 -1.95 24.91 -36.35
N GLU A 425 -1.44 24.04 -35.46
CA GLU A 425 -1.77 22.61 -35.48
C GLU A 425 -3.23 22.38 -35.13
N LEU A 426 -3.78 23.16 -34.19
CA LEU A 426 -5.20 23.06 -33.83
C LEU A 426 -6.10 23.54 -34.94
N ASP A 427 -5.78 24.67 -35.60
CA ASP A 427 -6.54 25.22 -36.76
C ASP A 427 -6.67 24.15 -37.86
N ASN A 428 -5.57 23.50 -38.24
CA ASN A 428 -5.59 22.43 -39.25
C ASN A 428 -6.49 21.25 -38.83
N VAL A 429 -6.57 20.93 -37.54
CA VAL A 429 -7.42 19.83 -37.05
C VAL A 429 -8.89 20.27 -36.99
N LEU A 430 -9.17 21.52 -36.61
CA LEU A 430 -10.53 22.07 -36.57
C LEU A 430 -11.14 22.28 -37.98
N GLU A 431 -10.32 22.61 -38.96
CA GLU A 431 -10.77 22.64 -40.40
C GLU A 431 -11.29 21.27 -40.84
N LEU A 432 -10.69 20.17 -40.34
CA LEU A 432 -11.12 18.82 -40.69
C LEU A 432 -12.27 18.31 -39.80
N ASN A 433 -12.39 18.80 -38.59
CA ASN A 433 -13.38 18.41 -37.60
C ASN A 433 -13.65 19.56 -36.61
N GLU A 434 -14.68 20.34 -36.85
CA GLU A 434 -15.05 21.45 -35.96
C GLU A 434 -15.34 21.01 -34.50
N ASN A 435 -15.81 19.78 -34.31
CA ASN A 435 -16.16 19.23 -33.01
C ASN A 435 -14.95 18.54 -32.30
N TYR A 436 -13.74 18.61 -32.86
CA TYR A 436 -12.56 17.90 -32.37
C TYR A 436 -12.34 18.05 -30.84
N LEU A 437 -12.48 19.28 -30.33
CA LEU A 437 -12.22 19.53 -28.90
C LEU A 437 -13.24 18.81 -27.98
N TYR A 438 -14.50 18.66 -28.42
CA TYR A 438 -15.48 17.86 -27.68
C TYR A 438 -15.29 16.36 -27.89
N ASP A 439 -14.87 15.94 -29.09
CA ASP A 439 -14.57 14.54 -29.38
C ASP A 439 -13.41 14.01 -28.53
N ILE A 440 -12.37 14.82 -28.36
CA ILE A 440 -11.17 14.42 -27.57
C ILE A 440 -11.35 14.63 -26.07
N LEU A 441 -12.34 15.42 -25.63
CA LEU A 441 -12.52 15.81 -24.25
C LEU A 441 -12.61 14.60 -23.27
N PRO A 442 -13.45 13.58 -23.47
CA PRO A 442 -13.53 12.42 -22.59
C PRO A 442 -12.19 11.68 -22.47
N TYR A 443 -11.47 11.56 -23.57
CA TYR A 443 -10.15 10.92 -23.61
C TYR A 443 -9.07 11.74 -22.92
N SER A 444 -9.15 13.06 -23.04
CA SER A 444 -8.19 13.98 -22.42
C SER A 444 -8.18 13.88 -20.90
N TYR A 445 -9.31 13.55 -20.28
CA TYR A 445 -9.39 13.26 -18.84
C TYR A 445 -8.63 11.97 -18.47
N ILE A 446 -8.74 10.93 -19.31
CA ILE A 446 -8.07 9.65 -19.09
C ILE A 446 -6.55 9.79 -19.15
N ILE A 447 -6.05 10.58 -20.10
CA ILE A 447 -4.63 10.82 -20.34
C ILE A 447 -4.08 12.04 -19.59
N GLU A 448 -4.87 12.65 -18.69
CA GLU A 448 -4.48 13.78 -17.82
C GLU A 448 -4.08 15.06 -18.57
N SER A 449 -4.68 15.30 -19.75
CA SER A 449 -4.46 16.49 -20.57
C SER A 449 -5.72 17.37 -20.73
N ASN A 450 -6.74 17.13 -19.90
CA ASN A 450 -8.03 17.84 -19.96
C ASN A 450 -7.89 19.36 -19.72
N HIS A 451 -6.91 19.79 -18.94
CA HIS A 451 -6.66 21.21 -18.71
C HIS A 451 -6.27 21.95 -19.99
N VAL A 452 -5.54 21.29 -20.90
CA VAL A 452 -5.17 21.85 -22.20
C VAL A 452 -6.41 22.00 -23.09
N VAL A 453 -7.24 20.94 -23.18
CA VAL A 453 -8.47 20.95 -23.97
C VAL A 453 -9.44 22.02 -23.47
N MET A 454 -9.65 22.15 -22.16
CA MET A 454 -10.50 23.19 -21.58
C MET A 454 -9.96 24.60 -21.84
N LYS A 455 -8.64 24.78 -21.81
CA LYS A 455 -8.01 26.05 -22.15
C LYS A 455 -8.27 26.40 -23.63
N LYS A 456 -8.11 25.45 -24.55
CA LYS A 456 -8.36 25.66 -25.99
C LYS A 456 -9.83 25.90 -26.32
N LEU A 457 -10.76 25.18 -25.66
CA LEU A 457 -12.20 25.47 -25.76
C LEU A 457 -12.51 26.95 -25.43
N LYS A 458 -11.87 27.51 -24.40
CA LYS A 458 -12.03 28.90 -24.00
C LYS A 458 -11.36 29.86 -24.98
N GLU A 459 -10.13 29.59 -25.42
CA GLU A 459 -9.36 30.43 -26.35
C GLU A 459 -10.08 30.59 -27.71
N TYR A 460 -10.69 29.50 -28.20
CA TYR A 460 -11.40 29.46 -29.49
C TYR A 460 -12.89 29.82 -29.36
N ASN A 461 -13.35 30.20 -28.17
CA ASN A 461 -14.72 30.58 -27.87
C ASN A 461 -15.76 29.59 -28.51
N VAL A 462 -15.49 28.29 -28.31
CA VAL A 462 -16.29 27.22 -28.89
C VAL A 462 -17.74 27.28 -28.38
N LYS A 463 -18.71 27.13 -29.26
CA LYS A 463 -20.14 27.14 -28.93
C LYS A 463 -20.54 26.02 -27.99
N GLU A 464 -21.67 26.20 -27.30
CA GLU A 464 -22.28 25.19 -26.45
C GLU A 464 -22.49 23.86 -27.21
N PRO A 465 -22.12 22.71 -26.62
CA PRO A 465 -22.38 21.43 -27.25
C PRO A 465 -23.89 21.08 -27.21
N THR A 466 -24.42 20.58 -28.28
CA THR A 466 -25.88 20.29 -28.45
C THR A 466 -26.37 19.18 -27.48
N TRP A 467 -25.47 18.42 -26.92
CA TRP A 467 -25.75 17.28 -26.02
C TRP A 467 -25.68 17.63 -24.55
N TYR A 468 -25.36 18.89 -24.20
CA TYR A 468 -25.25 19.34 -22.83
C TYR A 468 -25.92 20.70 -22.64
N ASP A 469 -26.98 20.74 -21.86
CA ASP A 469 -27.68 21.99 -21.54
C ASP A 469 -27.29 22.44 -20.11
N LEU A 470 -26.81 23.67 -20.00
CA LEU A 470 -26.60 24.34 -18.72
C LEU A 470 -27.87 25.03 -18.25
N ASN A 471 -28.04 25.18 -16.95
CA ASN A 471 -29.11 25.98 -16.36
C ASN A 471 -28.84 27.50 -16.39
N GLU A 472 -27.69 27.89 -16.89
CA GLU A 472 -27.20 29.27 -17.01
C GLU A 472 -26.68 29.53 -18.41
N GLU A 473 -26.50 30.80 -18.76
CA GLU A 473 -25.85 31.16 -20.02
C GLU A 473 -24.48 30.47 -20.16
N TYR A 474 -24.23 29.85 -21.31
CA TYR A 474 -23.05 29.06 -21.57
C TYR A 474 -21.75 29.86 -21.44
N SER A 475 -20.81 29.32 -20.74
CA SER A 475 -19.39 29.61 -20.87
C SER A 475 -18.57 28.33 -20.58
N VAL A 476 -17.40 28.22 -21.17
CA VAL A 476 -16.54 27.05 -21.00
C VAL A 476 -16.18 26.83 -19.51
N GLN A 477 -16.06 27.90 -18.71
CA GLN A 477 -15.79 27.80 -17.28
C GLN A 477 -16.99 27.24 -16.54
N LYS A 478 -18.21 27.68 -16.83
CA LYS A 478 -19.46 27.15 -16.25
C LYS A 478 -19.67 25.70 -16.66
N PHE A 479 -19.44 25.36 -17.93
CA PHE A 479 -19.44 23.97 -18.41
C PHE A 479 -18.46 23.07 -17.65
N ASN A 480 -17.21 23.50 -17.48
CA ASN A 480 -16.24 22.73 -16.70
C ASN A 480 -16.65 22.55 -15.23
N ASN A 481 -17.25 23.59 -14.63
CA ASN A 481 -17.77 23.51 -13.25
C ASN A 481 -18.98 22.57 -13.15
N SER A 482 -19.86 22.60 -14.15
CA SER A 482 -21.01 21.69 -14.27
C SER A 482 -20.55 20.22 -14.37
N LEU A 483 -19.58 19.94 -15.24
CA LEU A 483 -18.97 18.59 -15.30
C LEU A 483 -18.36 18.12 -13.98
N LYS A 484 -17.70 19.03 -13.23
CA LYS A 484 -17.18 18.71 -11.90
C LYS A 484 -18.30 18.42 -10.89
N ARG A 485 -19.42 19.18 -10.94
CA ARG A 485 -20.60 18.93 -10.10
C ARG A 485 -21.21 17.56 -10.41
N LEU A 486 -21.46 17.27 -11.70
CA LEU A 486 -21.96 15.97 -12.15
C LEU A 486 -21.08 14.82 -11.67
N ARG A 487 -19.75 14.96 -11.84
CA ARG A 487 -18.77 13.97 -11.31
C ARG A 487 -18.89 13.79 -9.80
N ASN A 488 -18.99 14.87 -9.05
CA ASN A 488 -19.08 14.82 -7.59
C ASN A 488 -20.38 14.12 -7.12
N ILE A 489 -21.51 14.40 -7.77
CA ILE A 489 -22.81 13.77 -7.45
C ILE A 489 -22.76 12.27 -7.72
N LEU A 490 -22.16 11.84 -8.84
CA LEU A 490 -22.17 10.44 -9.25
C LEU A 490 -21.09 9.58 -8.56
N ILE A 491 -19.94 10.18 -8.24
CA ILE A 491 -18.74 9.42 -7.84
C ILE A 491 -18.39 9.59 -6.35
N LYS A 492 -18.68 10.76 -5.73
CA LYS A 492 -18.43 10.90 -4.30
C LYS A 492 -19.29 9.93 -3.50
N LYS A 493 -18.66 9.22 -2.58
CA LYS A 493 -19.36 8.50 -1.51
C LYS A 493 -20.14 9.54 -0.67
N ASP A 494 -21.38 9.21 -0.32
CA ASP A 494 -22.03 9.90 0.76
C ASP A 494 -21.14 9.69 1.99
N GLU A 495 -20.70 10.77 2.61
CA GLU A 495 -20.10 10.73 3.93
C GLU A 495 -21.26 10.45 4.90
N GLU A 496 -21.50 9.16 5.19
CA GLU A 496 -22.26 8.70 6.36
C GLU A 496 -21.34 8.64 7.57
#